data_eeea01963e81105200316a83c144edc8
#
_entry.id   eeea01963e81105200316a83c144edc8
#
_cell.length_a   1.000
_cell.length_b   1.000
_cell.length_c   1.000
_cell.angle_alpha   90.00
_cell.angle_beta   90.00
_cell.angle_gamma   90.00
#
_symmetry.space_group_name_H-M   'P 1'
#
loop_
_entity.id
_entity.type
_entity.pdbx_description
1 polymer ?
#
loop_
_entity_poly.entity_id
_entity_poly.type
_entity_poly.pdbx_seq_one_letter_code
_entity_poly.pdbx_strand_id
1 'polypeptide(L)'
;MNPNRRFLIKAAAASGVISLLPKLSLGHDRILTPSQTKGPFYPVPDIEKQEFFDFDLTRKGPDSPVAEGKLIAIRGSVMGHDENVLGGSIVEVWQACETGRYNHPSDTNDRPIDPNFQYWGRVTTSESGEFRFKTILPGKYPGRTPHIHFRILSPGRKELVTQLYFGDNEPQNRKDSPYMALNVAQRDNVTTFFEDMAIDPKDAKSEKLPTGQFTIVLGDPSDTKSTPPM
;
A
#
# COMPACT_ATOMS: atom_id res chain seq x y z
N MET A 1 -3.05 -83.42 -7.55
CA MET A 1 -1.96 -83.35 -8.50
C MET A 1 -1.99 -82.02 -9.22
N ASN A 2 -1.01 -81.26 -8.94
CA ASN A 2 -0.41 -80.06 -9.45
C ASN A 2 -0.41 -79.88 -10.96
N PRO A 3 0.05 -78.75 -11.55
CA PRO A 3 0.94 -77.70 -11.03
C PRO A 3 0.60 -76.25 -11.43
N ASN A 4 1.16 -75.40 -10.63
CA ASN A 4 1.65 -74.06 -10.90
C ASN A 4 1.60 -73.48 -12.33
N ARG A 5 0.90 -72.36 -12.51
CA ARG A 5 1.20 -71.35 -13.56
C ARG A 5 1.58 -70.04 -12.94
N ARG A 6 2.86 -69.74 -12.95
CA ARG A 6 3.43 -68.39 -12.70
C ARG A 6 3.10 -67.52 -13.90
N PHE A 7 2.29 -66.49 -13.72
CA PHE A 7 2.13 -65.43 -14.71
C PHE A 7 3.22 -64.39 -14.45
N LEU A 8 4.13 -64.23 -15.40
CA LEU A 8 5.08 -63.12 -15.51
C LEU A 8 4.34 -61.91 -16.02
N ILE A 9 4.13 -60.91 -15.16
CA ILE A 9 3.66 -59.61 -15.57
C ILE A 9 4.87 -58.82 -16.03
N LYS A 10 4.97 -58.55 -17.35
CA LYS A 10 5.92 -57.61 -17.93
C LYS A 10 5.40 -56.20 -17.62
N ALA A 11 6.13 -55.49 -16.75
CA ALA A 11 5.91 -54.06 -16.55
C ALA A 11 6.40 -53.30 -17.77
N ALA A 12 5.48 -52.69 -18.53
CA ALA A 12 5.81 -51.74 -19.56
C ALA A 12 6.04 -50.37 -18.87
N ALA A 13 7.28 -49.92 -18.89
CA ALA A 13 7.60 -48.53 -18.47
C ALA A 13 7.04 -47.56 -19.51
N ALA A 14 5.95 -46.91 -19.20
CA ALA A 14 5.46 -45.80 -19.96
C ALA A 14 6.26 -44.54 -19.57
N SER A 15 7.20 -44.15 -20.41
CA SER A 15 7.90 -42.85 -20.31
C SER A 15 6.89 -41.75 -20.57
N GLY A 16 6.34 -41.16 -19.48
CA GLY A 16 5.50 -39.98 -19.57
C GLY A 16 6.32 -38.77 -19.95
N VAL A 17 6.20 -38.33 -21.19
CA VAL A 17 6.66 -37.02 -21.63
C VAL A 17 5.77 -35.99 -20.93
N ILE A 18 6.28 -35.35 -19.86
CA ILE A 18 5.66 -34.17 -19.25
C ILE A 18 5.80 -33.06 -20.27
N SER A 19 4.75 -32.83 -21.06
CA SER A 19 4.60 -31.65 -21.88
C SER A 19 4.49 -30.43 -20.97
N LEU A 20 5.57 -29.68 -20.84
CA LEU A 20 5.56 -28.32 -20.30
C LEU A 20 4.80 -27.43 -21.30
N LEU A 21 3.48 -27.47 -21.23
CA LEU A 21 2.68 -26.41 -21.85
C LEU A 21 3.02 -25.11 -21.13
N PRO A 22 3.43 -24.04 -21.84
CA PRO A 22 3.53 -22.74 -21.21
C PRO A 22 2.16 -22.41 -20.61
N LYS A 23 2.12 -22.10 -19.32
CA LYS A 23 0.94 -21.48 -18.73
C LYS A 23 0.69 -20.20 -19.52
N LEU A 24 -0.27 -20.21 -20.43
CA LEU A 24 -0.88 -18.99 -20.89
C LEU A 24 -1.52 -18.36 -19.65
N SER A 25 -0.79 -17.47 -19.00
CA SER A 25 -1.38 -16.50 -18.11
C SER A 25 -2.28 -15.65 -19.01
N LEU A 26 -3.57 -15.88 -18.94
CA LEU A 26 -4.55 -14.89 -19.39
C LEU A 26 -4.38 -13.74 -18.41
N GLY A 27 -3.44 -12.84 -18.72
CA GLY A 27 -3.21 -11.64 -17.95
C GLY A 27 -4.52 -10.88 -17.88
N HIS A 28 -5.19 -10.95 -16.74
CA HIS A 28 -6.18 -9.94 -16.41
C HIS A 28 -5.36 -8.70 -16.09
N ASP A 29 -5.35 -7.74 -17.02
CA ASP A 29 -4.74 -6.43 -16.76
C ASP A 29 -5.35 -5.90 -15.46
N ARG A 30 -4.51 -5.75 -14.44
CA ARG A 30 -4.96 -5.22 -13.16
C ARG A 30 -5.36 -3.76 -13.34
N ILE A 31 -6.40 -3.35 -12.64
CA ILE A 31 -6.82 -1.96 -12.62
C ILE A 31 -5.67 -1.12 -12.05
N LEU A 32 -5.22 -0.14 -12.83
CA LEU A 32 -4.20 0.81 -12.38
C LEU A 32 -4.69 1.57 -11.15
N THR A 33 -3.79 1.74 -10.19
CA THR A 33 -4.06 2.64 -9.06
C THR A 33 -4.22 4.07 -9.58
N PRO A 34 -5.35 4.73 -9.30
CA PRO A 34 -5.64 6.05 -9.85
C PRO A 34 -4.68 7.10 -9.31
N SER A 35 -4.20 7.97 -10.19
CA SER A 35 -3.46 9.15 -9.79
C SER A 35 -4.40 10.17 -9.17
N GLN A 36 -3.99 10.75 -8.05
CA GLN A 36 -4.72 11.79 -7.33
C GLN A 36 -3.80 12.96 -6.98
N THR A 37 -4.38 14.05 -6.49
CA THR A 37 -3.62 15.24 -6.11
C THR A 37 -2.67 14.98 -4.94
N LYS A 38 -1.47 15.55 -5.01
CA LYS A 38 -0.52 15.62 -3.89
C LYS A 38 -1.05 16.46 -2.72
N GLY A 39 -1.98 17.35 -3.00
CA GLY A 39 -2.50 18.29 -2.01
C GLY A 39 -1.47 19.34 -1.58
N PRO A 40 -1.86 20.27 -0.70
CA PRO A 40 -1.01 21.39 -0.29
C PRO A 40 -0.01 21.04 0.83
N PHE A 41 -0.08 19.86 1.41
CA PHE A 41 0.68 19.49 2.62
C PHE A 41 1.73 18.41 2.39
N TYR A 42 2.17 18.21 1.15
CA TYR A 42 3.33 17.38 0.89
C TYR A 42 4.55 17.98 1.59
N PRO A 43 5.38 17.18 2.27
CA PRO A 43 6.50 17.68 3.05
C PRO A 43 7.40 18.67 2.31
N VAL A 44 7.75 19.75 2.98
CA VAL A 44 8.72 20.73 2.45
C VAL A 44 10.15 20.23 2.67
N PRO A 45 11.17 20.73 1.90
CA PRO A 45 12.53 20.21 1.93
C PRO A 45 13.20 20.16 3.30
N ASP A 46 12.80 21.00 4.27
CA ASP A 46 13.34 20.96 5.63
C ASP A 46 12.86 19.75 6.43
N ILE A 47 11.74 19.10 6.02
CA ILE A 47 11.27 17.84 6.61
C ILE A 47 12.11 16.67 6.09
N GLU A 48 12.67 16.77 4.88
CA GLU A 48 13.59 15.76 4.34
C GLU A 48 14.93 15.67 5.13
N LYS A 49 15.22 16.64 5.96
CA LYS A 49 16.39 16.65 6.87
C LYS A 49 16.11 15.98 8.21
N GLN A 50 14.90 15.50 8.47
CA GLN A 50 14.62 14.75 9.70
C GLN A 50 15.35 13.41 9.66
N GLU A 51 16.05 13.08 10.74
CA GLU A 51 16.90 11.88 10.86
C GLU A 51 16.11 10.56 10.91
N PHE A 52 14.77 10.63 10.97
CA PHE A 52 13.90 9.48 11.17
C PHE A 52 12.91 9.36 10.00
N PHE A 53 13.37 8.73 8.94
CA PHE A 53 12.53 8.33 7.80
C PHE A 53 12.45 6.83 7.78
N ASP A 54 11.51 6.27 8.52
CA ASP A 54 11.31 4.85 8.57
C ASP A 54 9.83 4.47 8.34
N PHE A 55 9.52 3.24 8.64
CA PHE A 55 8.17 2.71 8.51
C PHE A 55 7.27 3.03 9.72
N ASP A 56 7.83 3.47 10.86
CA ASP A 56 7.07 3.74 12.10
C ASP A 56 6.87 5.24 12.32
N LEU A 57 5.76 5.77 11.81
CA LEU A 57 5.40 7.18 11.98
C LEU A 57 4.91 7.52 13.39
N THR A 58 4.69 6.50 14.24
CA THR A 58 4.07 6.70 15.56
C THR A 58 5.03 7.27 16.60
N ARG A 59 6.32 7.47 16.26
CA ARG A 59 7.32 8.07 17.13
C ARG A 59 8.47 8.67 16.31
N LYS A 60 9.17 9.64 16.88
CA LYS A 60 10.31 10.31 16.24
C LYS A 60 11.66 9.67 16.54
N GLY A 61 11.66 8.54 17.22
CA GLY A 61 12.84 7.76 17.56
C GLY A 61 12.51 6.64 18.54
N PRO A 62 13.42 5.69 18.77
CA PRO A 62 13.14 4.49 19.57
C PRO A 62 12.64 4.79 20.99
N ASP A 63 13.20 5.84 21.61
CA ASP A 63 12.90 6.25 22.99
C ASP A 63 11.90 7.42 23.08
N SER A 64 11.37 7.88 21.94
CA SER A 64 10.39 8.98 21.93
C SER A 64 9.02 8.48 22.37
N PRO A 65 8.19 9.36 23.00
CA PRO A 65 6.81 9.04 23.28
C PRO A 65 6.06 8.65 21.99
N VAL A 66 5.04 7.80 22.16
CA VAL A 66 4.16 7.41 21.05
C VAL A 66 3.21 8.55 20.73
N ALA A 67 2.92 8.75 19.45
CA ALA A 67 1.92 9.68 18.94
C ALA A 67 0.52 9.38 19.51
N GLU A 68 -0.28 10.41 19.64
CA GLU A 68 -1.69 10.30 20.05
C GLU A 68 -2.53 9.70 18.92
N GLY A 69 -3.61 8.99 19.30
CA GLY A 69 -4.58 8.41 18.38
C GLY A 69 -4.55 6.89 18.30
N LYS A 70 -5.42 6.35 17.45
CA LYS A 70 -5.54 4.90 17.26
C LYS A 70 -4.42 4.40 16.37
N LEU A 71 -3.57 3.53 16.90
CA LEU A 71 -2.51 2.88 16.12
C LEU A 71 -3.11 1.97 15.04
N ILE A 72 -2.55 2.04 13.86
CA ILE A 72 -2.87 1.19 12.70
C ILE A 72 -1.59 0.82 11.97
N ALA A 73 -1.68 -0.19 11.12
CA ALA A 73 -0.63 -0.53 10.17
C ALA A 73 -1.18 -0.59 8.74
N ILE A 74 -0.31 -0.37 7.79
CA ILE A 74 -0.58 -0.57 6.37
C ILE A 74 0.48 -1.52 5.84
N ARG A 75 0.03 -2.56 5.17
CA ARG A 75 0.88 -3.48 4.41
C ARG A 75 0.46 -3.44 2.96
N GLY A 76 1.41 -3.57 2.07
CA GLY A 76 1.06 -3.56 0.67
C GLY A 76 2.18 -4.05 -0.22
N SER A 77 1.92 -4.00 -1.51
CA SER A 77 2.88 -4.32 -2.55
C SER A 77 2.78 -3.31 -3.70
N VAL A 78 3.90 -3.10 -4.37
CA VAL A 78 3.98 -2.33 -5.62
C VAL A 78 4.22 -3.31 -6.76
N MET A 79 3.40 -3.22 -7.79
CA MET A 79 3.49 -4.07 -8.98
C MET A 79 3.14 -3.32 -10.25
N GLY A 80 3.53 -3.86 -11.39
CA GLY A 80 3.07 -3.43 -12.70
C GLY A 80 1.68 -3.97 -13.02
N HIS A 81 1.02 -3.38 -14.02
CA HIS A 81 -0.24 -3.89 -14.54
C HIS A 81 -0.09 -5.31 -15.14
N ASP A 82 1.12 -5.65 -15.57
CA ASP A 82 1.56 -6.96 -16.06
C ASP A 82 1.81 -8.00 -14.94
N GLU A 83 1.42 -7.68 -13.71
CA GLU A 83 1.60 -8.48 -12.49
C GLU A 83 3.06 -8.68 -12.04
N ASN A 84 4.03 -8.10 -12.73
CA ASN A 84 5.42 -8.10 -12.28
C ASN A 84 5.57 -7.30 -10.97
N VAL A 85 6.21 -7.89 -9.97
CA VAL A 85 6.51 -7.18 -8.71
C VAL A 85 7.59 -6.14 -8.94
N LEU A 86 7.45 -4.97 -8.32
CA LEU A 86 8.37 -3.85 -8.47
C LEU A 86 9.18 -3.66 -7.17
N GLY A 87 10.18 -4.52 -6.99
CA GLY A 87 11.16 -4.40 -5.92
C GLY A 87 12.05 -3.17 -6.08
N GLY A 88 12.53 -2.61 -4.97
CA GLY A 88 13.36 -1.41 -4.98
C GLY A 88 12.60 -0.11 -5.26
N SER A 89 11.27 -0.15 -5.31
CA SER A 89 10.43 1.05 -5.40
C SER A 89 10.46 1.83 -4.08
N ILE A 90 10.50 3.14 -4.16
CA ILE A 90 10.36 4.01 -3.00
C ILE A 90 8.87 4.29 -2.79
N VAL A 91 8.40 4.07 -1.58
CA VAL A 91 7.04 4.40 -1.14
C VAL A 91 7.14 5.45 -0.04
N GLU A 92 6.51 6.59 -0.26
CA GLU A 92 6.37 7.66 0.71
C GLU A 92 4.92 7.78 1.13
N VAL A 93 4.70 8.09 2.41
CA VAL A 93 3.38 8.37 2.97
C VAL A 93 3.40 9.68 3.72
N TRP A 94 2.29 10.44 3.67
CA TRP A 94 2.08 11.59 4.56
C TRP A 94 0.61 11.74 4.88
N GLN A 95 0.36 12.21 6.10
CA GLN A 95 -0.99 12.33 6.63
C GLN A 95 -1.09 13.37 7.75
N ALA A 96 -2.32 13.75 8.08
CA ALA A 96 -2.62 14.52 9.29
C ALA A 96 -2.45 13.67 10.55
N CYS A 97 -2.17 14.30 11.70
CA CYS A 97 -2.25 13.63 13.01
C CYS A 97 -3.72 13.37 13.42
N GLU A 98 -3.92 12.83 14.62
CA GLU A 98 -5.23 12.45 15.14
C GLU A 98 -6.20 13.65 15.20
N THR A 99 -5.71 14.86 15.47
CA THR A 99 -6.54 16.08 15.46
C THR A 99 -7.00 16.52 14.08
N GLY A 100 -6.45 15.94 12.99
CA GLY A 100 -6.71 16.36 11.62
C GLY A 100 -5.83 17.53 11.17
N ARG A 101 -4.71 17.80 11.83
CA ARG A 101 -3.74 18.83 11.46
C ARG A 101 -2.46 18.22 10.89
N TYR A 102 -1.92 18.87 9.88
CA TYR A 102 -0.58 18.59 9.36
C TYR A 102 0.49 19.46 10.06
N ASN A 103 1.67 18.91 10.24
CA ASN A 103 2.84 19.71 10.62
C ASN A 103 3.43 20.34 9.34
N HIS A 104 2.72 21.31 8.78
CA HIS A 104 3.08 21.96 7.52
C HIS A 104 2.81 23.47 7.60
N PRO A 105 3.72 24.34 7.09
CA PRO A 105 3.55 25.80 7.17
C PRO A 105 2.26 26.34 6.52
N SER A 106 1.74 25.63 5.51
CA SER A 106 0.50 26.02 4.83
C SER A 106 -0.75 25.51 5.51
N ASP A 107 -0.65 24.69 6.58
CA ASP A 107 -1.80 24.25 7.34
C ASP A 107 -2.14 25.31 8.39
N THR A 108 -3.16 26.11 8.08
CA THR A 108 -3.67 27.18 8.96
C THR A 108 -4.74 26.70 9.95
N ASN A 109 -4.97 25.39 10.03
CA ASN A 109 -5.88 24.78 11.01
C ASN A 109 -5.37 25.09 12.44
N ASP A 110 -6.24 25.54 13.32
CA ASP A 110 -5.93 25.96 14.69
C ASP A 110 -5.84 24.79 15.71
N ARG A 111 -6.16 23.56 15.28
CA ARG A 111 -6.04 22.37 16.13
C ARG A 111 -4.59 22.12 16.51
N PRO A 112 -4.33 21.45 17.66
CA PRO A 112 -2.98 21.16 18.08
C PRO A 112 -2.29 20.16 17.10
N ILE A 113 -0.99 20.39 16.88
CA ILE A 113 -0.12 19.38 16.27
C ILE A 113 0.28 18.35 17.32
N ASP A 114 0.53 17.12 16.90
CA ASP A 114 1.15 16.13 17.77
C ASP A 114 2.68 16.20 17.62
N PRO A 115 3.44 16.60 18.66
CA PRO A 115 4.90 16.71 18.57
C PRO A 115 5.60 15.36 18.44
N ASN A 116 4.92 14.26 18.76
CA ASN A 116 5.49 12.91 18.76
C ASN A 116 5.24 12.17 17.42
N PHE A 117 4.30 12.65 16.61
CA PHE A 117 3.97 12.05 15.33
C PHE A 117 4.97 12.47 14.25
N GLN A 118 5.34 11.55 13.37
CA GLN A 118 6.35 11.80 12.33
C GLN A 118 5.75 12.47 11.07
N TYR A 119 4.42 12.40 10.85
CA TYR A 119 3.66 12.99 9.74
C TYR A 119 4.01 12.46 8.35
N TRP A 120 5.20 11.98 8.14
CA TRP A 120 5.72 11.48 6.88
C TRP A 120 6.65 10.31 7.11
N GLY A 121 6.61 9.33 6.22
CA GLY A 121 7.48 8.17 6.26
C GLY A 121 7.89 7.74 4.86
N ARG A 122 9.02 7.04 4.76
CA ARG A 122 9.58 6.58 3.51
C ARG A 122 10.22 5.21 3.68
N VAL A 123 9.87 4.28 2.80
CA VAL A 123 10.49 2.94 2.75
C VAL A 123 10.84 2.56 1.32
N THR A 124 11.76 1.61 1.19
CA THR A 124 12.01 0.92 -0.08
C THR A 124 11.34 -0.44 -0.04
N THR A 125 10.63 -0.82 -1.10
CA THR A 125 10.00 -2.14 -1.20
C THR A 125 11.04 -3.24 -1.21
N SER A 126 10.69 -4.40 -0.65
CA SER A 126 11.48 -5.63 -0.75
C SER A 126 11.62 -6.09 -2.21
N GLU A 127 12.43 -7.11 -2.46
CA GLU A 127 12.53 -7.75 -3.79
C GLU A 127 11.18 -8.31 -4.27
N SER A 128 10.29 -8.70 -3.36
CA SER A 128 8.91 -9.12 -3.65
C SER A 128 7.93 -7.94 -3.79
N GLY A 129 8.42 -6.70 -3.87
CA GLY A 129 7.58 -5.49 -4.01
C GLY A 129 6.84 -5.09 -2.74
N GLU A 130 7.05 -5.77 -1.61
CA GLU A 130 6.30 -5.55 -0.36
C GLU A 130 6.80 -4.31 0.39
N PHE A 131 5.87 -3.60 1.02
CA PHE A 131 6.14 -2.50 1.96
C PHE A 131 5.22 -2.58 3.18
N ARG A 132 5.59 -1.86 4.24
CA ARG A 132 4.76 -1.69 5.44
C ARG A 132 4.99 -0.34 6.07
N PHE A 133 3.94 0.16 6.74
CA PHE A 133 4.01 1.34 7.62
C PHE A 133 3.22 1.06 8.90
N LYS A 134 3.72 1.61 10.01
CA LYS A 134 3.00 1.74 11.27
C LYS A 134 2.69 3.22 11.46
N THR A 135 1.42 3.54 11.71
CA THR A 135 0.98 4.92 11.83
C THR A 135 -0.26 5.01 12.74
N ILE A 136 -0.93 6.14 12.75
CA ILE A 136 -2.19 6.36 13.45
C ILE A 136 -3.32 6.54 12.43
N LEU A 137 -4.55 6.30 12.85
CA LEU A 137 -5.73 6.70 12.09
C LEU A 137 -5.75 8.25 12.00
N PRO A 138 -5.64 8.83 10.78
CA PRO A 138 -5.62 10.28 10.64
C PRO A 138 -6.96 10.89 11.06
N GLY A 139 -6.89 12.04 11.71
CA GLY A 139 -8.06 12.85 11.99
C GLY A 139 -8.61 13.51 10.72
N LYS A 140 -9.87 13.91 10.81
CA LYS A 140 -10.56 14.61 9.74
C LYS A 140 -10.20 16.09 9.75
N TYR A 141 -9.74 16.65 8.64
CA TYR A 141 -9.63 18.09 8.46
C TYR A 141 -10.74 18.66 7.57
N PRO A 142 -11.00 20.00 7.60
CA PRO A 142 -12.13 20.59 6.89
C PRO A 142 -12.20 20.22 5.41
N GLY A 143 -13.38 19.80 4.97
CA GLY A 143 -13.64 19.45 3.55
C GLY A 143 -13.15 18.08 3.09
N ARG A 144 -12.43 17.32 3.93
CA ARG A 144 -11.87 16.02 3.56
C ARG A 144 -12.30 14.90 4.52
N THR A 145 -12.45 13.71 3.99
CA THR A 145 -12.50 12.48 4.79
C THR A 145 -11.10 12.12 5.29
N PRO A 146 -10.93 11.34 6.38
CA PRO A 146 -9.64 10.75 6.74
C PRO A 146 -9.02 9.99 5.56
N HIS A 147 -7.77 10.28 5.24
CA HIS A 147 -7.02 9.64 4.17
C HIS A 147 -5.52 9.70 4.44
N ILE A 148 -4.79 8.83 3.78
CA ILE A 148 -3.33 8.81 3.81
C ILE A 148 -2.85 8.98 2.37
N HIS A 149 -1.98 9.94 2.14
CA HIS A 149 -1.33 10.13 0.85
C HIS A 149 -0.19 9.15 0.64
N PHE A 150 -0.04 8.72 -0.59
CA PHE A 150 1.06 7.89 -1.05
C PHE A 150 1.73 8.51 -2.26
N ARG A 151 3.06 8.45 -2.30
CA ARG A 151 3.87 8.75 -3.48
C ARG A 151 4.79 7.58 -3.77
N ILE A 152 4.75 7.10 -5.00
CA ILE A 152 5.52 5.94 -5.42
C ILE A 152 6.50 6.36 -6.52
N LEU A 153 7.77 6.04 -6.29
CA LEU A 153 8.85 6.21 -7.24
C LEU A 153 9.43 4.82 -7.54
N SER A 154 9.23 4.34 -8.75
CA SER A 154 9.74 3.03 -9.18
C SER A 154 10.64 3.19 -10.40
N PRO A 155 11.81 2.51 -10.45
CA PRO A 155 12.71 2.59 -11.59
C PRO A 155 11.98 2.27 -12.90
N GLY A 156 12.16 3.12 -13.90
CA GLY A 156 11.54 2.94 -15.22
C GLY A 156 10.02 3.12 -15.27
N ARG A 157 9.39 3.64 -14.23
CA ARG A 157 7.94 3.93 -14.19
C ARG A 157 7.70 5.42 -13.93
N LYS A 158 6.50 5.90 -14.31
CA LYS A 158 6.09 7.26 -13.93
C LYS A 158 5.81 7.32 -12.43
N GLU A 159 6.11 8.46 -11.82
CA GLU A 159 5.69 8.76 -10.46
C GLU A 159 4.17 8.63 -10.34
N LEU A 160 3.72 7.94 -9.30
CA LEU A 160 2.32 7.89 -8.91
C LEU A 160 2.15 8.64 -7.60
N VAL A 161 1.18 9.55 -7.55
CA VAL A 161 0.61 10.07 -6.30
C VAL A 161 -0.81 9.58 -6.20
N THR A 162 -1.18 9.03 -5.05
CA THR A 162 -2.53 8.52 -4.78
C THR A 162 -2.89 8.70 -3.31
N GLN A 163 -4.09 8.30 -2.91
CA GLN A 163 -4.56 8.39 -1.53
C GLN A 163 -5.24 7.07 -1.14
N LEU A 164 -5.01 6.59 0.07
CA LEU A 164 -5.74 5.49 0.68
C LEU A 164 -6.90 6.05 1.50
N TYR A 165 -8.08 5.48 1.33
CA TYR A 165 -9.30 5.80 2.07
C TYR A 165 -9.73 4.63 2.94
N PHE A 166 -10.42 4.94 4.06
CA PHE A 166 -10.87 3.95 5.03
C PHE A 166 -12.30 3.48 4.69
N GLY A 167 -12.50 2.17 4.51
CA GLY A 167 -13.78 1.59 4.13
C GLY A 167 -14.88 1.86 5.16
N ASP A 168 -14.55 1.86 6.45
CA ASP A 168 -15.49 2.16 7.54
C ASP A 168 -15.99 3.62 7.54
N ASN A 169 -15.34 4.50 6.79
CA ASN A 169 -15.73 5.90 6.62
C ASN A 169 -16.54 6.16 5.34
N GLU A 170 -17.13 5.14 4.76
CA GLU A 170 -17.85 5.23 3.49
C GLU A 170 -18.84 6.41 3.38
N PRO A 171 -19.67 6.73 4.39
CA PRO A 171 -20.58 7.88 4.32
C PRO A 171 -19.86 9.24 4.23
N GLN A 172 -18.66 9.36 4.81
CA GLN A 172 -17.82 10.54 4.73
C GLN A 172 -17.04 10.58 3.41
N ASN A 173 -16.57 9.41 2.93
CA ASN A 173 -15.87 9.29 1.65
C ASN A 173 -16.76 9.78 0.51
N ARG A 174 -18.06 9.51 0.54
CA ARG A 174 -19.05 10.02 -0.45
C ARG A 174 -19.26 11.54 -0.43
N LYS A 175 -18.70 12.26 0.55
CA LYS A 175 -18.73 13.73 0.62
C LYS A 175 -17.38 14.35 0.26
N ASP A 176 -16.38 13.53 -0.01
CA ASP A 176 -15.02 13.95 -0.35
C ASP A 176 -14.89 14.10 -1.87
N SER A 177 -14.66 15.31 -2.35
CA SER A 177 -14.60 15.58 -3.79
C SER A 177 -13.51 14.80 -4.53
N PRO A 178 -12.25 14.69 -4.02
CA PRO A 178 -11.23 13.85 -4.65
C PRO A 178 -11.61 12.37 -4.72
N TYR A 179 -12.30 11.83 -3.71
CA TYR A 179 -12.78 10.45 -3.74
C TYR A 179 -13.91 10.27 -4.75
N MET A 180 -14.87 11.21 -4.78
CA MET A 180 -16.01 11.13 -5.69
C MET A 180 -15.68 11.41 -7.15
N ALA A 181 -14.54 12.04 -7.44
CA ALA A 181 -14.01 12.18 -8.80
C ALA A 181 -13.56 10.84 -9.41
N LEU A 182 -13.31 9.83 -8.59
CA LEU A 182 -12.96 8.49 -9.03
C LEU A 182 -14.20 7.70 -9.49
N ASN A 183 -14.05 6.83 -10.50
CA ASN A 183 -15.09 5.87 -10.84
C ASN A 183 -15.18 4.74 -9.78
N VAL A 184 -16.17 3.87 -9.88
CA VAL A 184 -16.42 2.81 -8.87
C VAL A 184 -15.20 1.91 -8.71
N ALA A 185 -14.66 1.38 -9.79
CA ALA A 185 -13.50 0.48 -9.73
C ALA A 185 -12.24 1.15 -9.16
N GLN A 186 -12.04 2.43 -9.46
CA GLN A 186 -10.95 3.22 -8.88
C GLN A 186 -11.15 3.46 -7.38
N ARG A 187 -12.39 3.74 -6.93
CA ARG A 187 -12.71 3.86 -5.50
C ARG A 187 -12.44 2.56 -4.76
N ASP A 188 -12.87 1.42 -5.32
CA ASP A 188 -12.60 0.11 -4.73
C ASP A 188 -11.10 -0.16 -4.60
N ASN A 189 -10.31 0.26 -5.59
CA ASN A 189 -8.85 0.10 -5.59
C ASN A 189 -8.14 0.92 -4.48
N VAL A 190 -8.66 2.09 -4.11
CA VAL A 190 -8.06 2.97 -3.09
C VAL A 190 -8.74 2.91 -1.73
N THR A 191 -9.77 2.10 -1.56
CA THR A 191 -10.49 1.92 -0.29
C THR A 191 -10.02 0.65 0.40
N THR A 192 -9.63 0.79 1.66
CA THR A 192 -9.07 -0.31 2.46
C THR A 192 -9.86 -0.48 3.75
N PHE A 193 -10.16 -1.73 4.09
CA PHE A 193 -10.71 -2.13 5.39
C PHE A 193 -9.57 -2.60 6.29
N PHE A 194 -9.71 -2.38 7.60
CA PHE A 194 -8.67 -2.66 8.57
C PHE A 194 -9.12 -3.76 9.52
N GLU A 195 -8.31 -4.81 9.64
CA GLU A 195 -8.53 -5.97 10.50
C GLU A 195 -7.30 -6.21 11.39
N ASP A 196 -7.50 -6.81 12.56
CA ASP A 196 -6.39 -7.09 13.48
C ASP A 196 -5.46 -8.17 12.91
N MET A 197 -4.29 -7.75 12.46
CA MET A 197 -3.27 -8.60 11.87
C MET A 197 -1.87 -8.28 12.41
N ALA A 198 -0.94 -9.24 12.32
CA ALA A 198 0.47 -8.98 12.57
C ALA A 198 1.01 -7.93 11.58
N ILE A 199 1.76 -6.94 12.07
CA ILE A 199 2.40 -5.93 11.21
C ILE A 199 3.42 -6.61 10.29
N ASP A 200 4.19 -7.56 10.80
CA ASP A 200 5.07 -8.42 10.01
C ASP A 200 4.61 -9.88 10.13
N PRO A 201 4.03 -10.47 9.08
CA PRO A 201 3.56 -11.85 9.12
C PRO A 201 4.70 -12.88 9.17
N LYS A 202 5.94 -12.46 8.87
CA LYS A 202 7.13 -13.30 8.90
C LYS A 202 7.75 -13.37 10.30
N ASP A 203 7.34 -12.46 11.20
CA ASP A 203 7.76 -12.44 12.61
C ASP A 203 6.59 -12.89 13.52
N ALA A 204 6.70 -14.08 14.11
CA ALA A 204 5.69 -14.63 15.01
C ALA A 204 5.46 -13.79 16.28
N LYS A 205 6.39 -12.89 16.62
CA LYS A 205 6.29 -11.96 17.76
C LYS A 205 5.84 -10.57 17.35
N SER A 206 5.54 -10.37 16.06
CA SER A 206 5.11 -9.08 15.57
C SER A 206 3.84 -8.60 16.28
N GLU A 207 3.86 -7.32 16.64
CA GLU A 207 2.69 -6.62 17.17
C GLU A 207 1.49 -6.81 16.24
N LYS A 208 0.29 -6.98 16.81
CA LYS A 208 -0.98 -7.01 16.07
C LYS A 208 -1.67 -5.68 16.21
N LEU A 209 -2.03 -5.09 15.09
CA LEU A 209 -2.79 -3.84 14.99
C LEU A 209 -3.87 -3.98 13.92
N PRO A 210 -4.91 -3.13 13.95
CA PRO A 210 -5.76 -2.94 12.79
C PRO A 210 -4.89 -2.61 11.59
N THR A 211 -4.83 -3.53 10.62
CA THR A 211 -3.92 -3.47 9.47
C THR A 211 -4.73 -3.46 8.19
N GLY A 212 -4.49 -2.45 7.37
CA GLY A 212 -5.06 -2.34 6.03
C GLY A 212 -4.10 -2.92 4.99
N GLN A 213 -4.65 -3.55 3.96
CA GLN A 213 -3.88 -4.05 2.83
C GLN A 213 -4.07 -3.13 1.62
N PHE A 214 -2.97 -2.66 1.03
CA PHE A 214 -3.00 -1.73 -0.08
C PHE A 214 -2.06 -2.18 -1.21
N THR A 215 -2.64 -2.70 -2.29
CA THR A 215 -1.89 -3.05 -3.50
C THR A 215 -1.85 -1.85 -4.44
N ILE A 216 -0.65 -1.46 -4.85
CA ILE A 216 -0.40 -0.35 -5.77
C ILE A 216 0.02 -0.91 -7.12
N VAL A 217 -0.75 -0.57 -8.16
CA VAL A 217 -0.53 -1.05 -9.52
C VAL A 217 -0.09 0.12 -10.40
N LEU A 218 1.13 0.06 -10.91
CA LEU A 218 1.72 1.09 -11.77
C LEU A 218 1.54 0.74 -13.25
N GLY A 219 1.21 1.75 -14.06
CA GLY A 219 1.22 1.64 -15.52
C GLY A 219 2.64 1.61 -16.10
N ASP A 220 2.75 1.30 -17.38
CA ASP A 220 4.00 1.37 -18.12
C ASP A 220 4.46 2.81 -18.36
N PRO A 221 5.76 3.04 -18.59
CA PRO A 221 6.28 4.38 -18.90
C PRO A 221 5.61 5.04 -20.10
N SER A 222 5.11 4.23 -21.03
CA SER A 222 4.40 4.66 -22.24
C SER A 222 2.92 4.98 -22.03
N ASP A 223 2.34 4.62 -20.88
CA ASP A 223 0.93 4.86 -20.59
C ASP A 223 0.65 6.36 -20.40
N THR A 224 0.14 7.00 -21.44
CA THR A 224 -0.24 8.42 -21.42
C THR A 224 -1.62 8.67 -20.80
N LYS A 225 -2.38 7.60 -20.48
CA LYS A 225 -3.80 7.69 -20.07
C LYS A 225 -4.06 7.97 -18.59
N SER A 226 -3.05 8.14 -17.76
CA SER A 226 -3.21 8.30 -16.30
C SER A 226 -3.17 9.75 -15.80
N THR A 227 -3.28 10.74 -16.68
CA THR A 227 -3.38 12.13 -16.24
C THR A 227 -4.86 12.44 -15.94
N PRO A 228 -5.22 12.78 -14.69
CA PRO A 228 -6.56 13.29 -14.41
C PRO A 228 -6.74 14.62 -15.17
N PRO A 229 -7.96 14.95 -15.59
CA PRO A 229 -8.23 16.31 -16.09
C PRO A 229 -7.86 17.34 -15.02
N MET A 230 -7.21 18.41 -15.45
CA MET A 230 -6.86 19.57 -14.63
C MET A 230 -8.09 20.20 -13.97
#